data_43b425819e6192efd02022d58db913b4
#
_entry.id   43b425819e6192efd02022d58db913b4
#
_cell.length_a   1.000
_cell.length_b   1.000
_cell.length_c   1.000
_cell.angle_alpha   90.00
_cell.angle_beta   90.00
_cell.angle_gamma   90.00
#
_symmetry.space_group_name_H-M   'P 1'
#
loop_
_entity.id
_entity.type
_entity.pdbx_description
1 polymer ?
#
loop_
_entity_poly.entity_id
_entity_poly.type
_entity_poly.pdbx_seq_one_letter_code
_entity_poly.pdbx_strand_id
1 'polypeptide(L)'
;PFDTVEAAAVPNVTMGEFWLGSSGEIGRNIVGSAEAAGIKIIATESFTAKPTVAQWSETPAQTKSSGDGAWASGVNQIFLHHWVHQPFTDSLKPGMSMGWWGMHFGRNQTWFEPGKSWIAYLARSQALLQRGEPVSDYLALDQGTGLGPNRADTIAARDFMRDASVKDGRIVLPSGRSYAFLLVPNTPMMLPATARKLADLVAAGAVIAGQRAERSPSMQ
;
A
#
# COMPACT_ATOMS: atom_id res chain seq x y z
N PRO A 1 -2.18 -19.97 5.64
CA PRO A 1 -1.63 -18.88 4.84
C PRO A 1 -2.40 -17.60 5.18
N PHE A 2 -1.70 -16.49 5.28
CA PHE A 2 -2.25 -15.19 5.60
C PHE A 2 -2.52 -14.44 4.28
N ASP A 3 -3.73 -13.96 4.08
CA ASP A 3 -4.09 -13.15 2.90
C ASP A 3 -3.80 -11.68 3.21
N THR A 4 -2.77 -11.14 2.58
CA THR A 4 -2.34 -9.76 2.80
C THR A 4 -3.31 -8.73 2.21
N VAL A 5 -4.03 -9.08 1.17
CA VAL A 5 -5.04 -8.22 0.53
C VAL A 5 -6.26 -8.10 1.43
N GLU A 6 -6.76 -9.23 1.96
CA GLU A 6 -7.87 -9.23 2.93
C GLU A 6 -7.48 -8.46 4.20
N ALA A 7 -6.27 -8.68 4.72
CA ALA A 7 -5.81 -8.01 5.92
C ALA A 7 -5.65 -6.50 5.75
N ALA A 8 -5.25 -6.03 4.57
CA ALA A 8 -5.07 -4.61 4.29
C ALA A 8 -6.38 -3.81 4.32
N ALA A 9 -7.52 -4.48 4.13
CA ALA A 9 -8.85 -3.85 4.14
C ALA A 9 -9.47 -3.69 5.54
N VAL A 10 -8.80 -4.17 6.60
CA VAL A 10 -9.38 -4.24 7.96
C VAL A 10 -9.02 -3.08 8.88
N PRO A 11 -7.76 -2.60 8.95
CA PRO A 11 -7.34 -1.62 9.95
C PRO A 11 -7.80 -0.20 9.57
N ASN A 12 -7.83 0.70 10.57
CA ASN A 12 -8.09 2.12 10.33
C ASN A 12 -6.92 2.83 9.62
N VAL A 13 -5.73 2.28 9.73
CA VAL A 13 -4.51 2.71 9.05
C VAL A 13 -3.82 1.46 8.52
N THR A 14 -3.74 1.33 7.21
CA THR A 14 -2.96 0.25 6.59
C THR A 14 -1.51 0.67 6.52
N MET A 15 -0.61 -0.20 6.97
CA MET A 15 0.82 0.11 7.04
C MET A 15 1.67 -0.99 6.43
N GLY A 16 2.60 -0.59 5.57
CA GLY A 16 3.67 -1.41 5.05
C GLY A 16 5.04 -0.88 5.46
N GLU A 17 6.10 -1.31 4.79
CA GLU A 17 7.45 -0.77 4.99
C GLU A 17 8.21 -0.72 3.67
N PHE A 18 9.16 0.22 3.57
CA PHE A 18 10.17 0.21 2.52
C PHE A 18 11.56 0.61 3.05
N TRP A 19 12.56 0.15 2.34
CA TRP A 19 13.95 0.26 2.76
C TRP A 19 14.72 1.27 1.92
N LEU A 20 15.72 1.88 2.51
CA LEU A 20 16.62 2.78 1.80
C LEU A 20 17.28 2.07 0.61
N GLY A 21 17.25 2.71 -0.56
CA GLY A 21 17.72 2.13 -1.82
C GLY A 21 16.72 1.23 -2.55
N SER A 22 15.51 1.04 -1.99
CA SER A 22 14.38 0.45 -2.73
C SER A 22 13.66 1.50 -3.57
N SER A 23 12.71 1.05 -4.42
CA SER A 23 11.82 1.94 -5.17
C SER A 23 10.87 2.76 -4.29
N GLY A 24 10.74 2.40 -3.01
CA GLY A 24 9.75 2.98 -2.09
C GLY A 24 8.36 2.35 -2.21
N GLU A 25 8.16 1.44 -3.13
CA GLU A 25 6.86 0.78 -3.30
C GLU A 25 6.58 -0.19 -2.15
N ILE A 26 5.44 -0.02 -1.50
CA ILE A 26 4.77 -1.06 -0.74
C ILE A 26 3.84 -1.81 -1.70
N GLY A 27 3.56 -3.09 -1.45
CA GLY A 27 2.77 -3.90 -2.40
C GLY A 27 1.50 -3.18 -2.86
N ARG A 28 1.35 -2.97 -4.15
CA ARG A 28 0.21 -2.22 -4.74
C ARG A 28 -1.14 -2.85 -4.48
N ASN A 29 -1.19 -4.17 -4.38
CA ASN A 29 -2.37 -4.90 -3.98
C ASN A 29 -2.81 -4.53 -2.54
N ILE A 30 -1.85 -4.24 -1.65
CA ILE A 30 -2.11 -3.77 -0.28
C ILE A 30 -2.74 -2.37 -0.32
N VAL A 31 -2.13 -1.46 -1.08
CA VAL A 31 -2.65 -0.10 -1.27
C VAL A 31 -4.04 -0.13 -1.88
N GLY A 32 -4.20 -0.83 -3.01
CA GLY A 32 -5.47 -0.92 -3.72
C GLY A 32 -6.60 -1.56 -2.88
N SER A 33 -6.26 -2.52 -2.00
CA SER A 33 -7.25 -3.11 -1.08
C SER A 33 -7.68 -2.13 0.00
N ALA A 34 -6.74 -1.39 0.58
CA ALA A 34 -7.04 -0.34 1.54
C ALA A 34 -7.91 0.76 0.91
N GLU A 35 -7.59 1.19 -0.30
CA GLU A 35 -8.36 2.19 -1.06
C GLU A 35 -9.77 1.68 -1.37
N ALA A 36 -9.93 0.45 -1.85
CA ALA A 36 -11.23 -0.17 -2.09
C ALA A 36 -12.10 -0.24 -0.83
N ALA A 37 -11.48 -0.52 0.31
CA ALA A 37 -12.16 -0.53 1.62
C ALA A 37 -12.49 0.89 2.16
N GLY A 38 -12.01 1.96 1.51
CA GLY A 38 -12.21 3.33 1.94
C GLY A 38 -11.28 3.80 3.06
N ILE A 39 -10.15 3.10 3.27
CA ILE A 39 -9.14 3.48 4.25
C ILE A 39 -8.40 4.71 3.72
N LYS A 40 -8.43 5.81 4.50
CA LYS A 40 -7.87 7.09 4.08
C LYS A 40 -6.38 7.22 4.32
N ILE A 41 -5.85 6.54 5.34
CA ILE A 41 -4.43 6.64 5.70
C ILE A 41 -3.73 5.35 5.33
N ILE A 42 -2.85 5.46 4.36
CA ILE A 42 -1.96 4.39 3.92
C ILE A 42 -0.55 4.81 4.29
N ALA A 43 -0.02 4.15 5.30
CA ALA A 43 1.22 4.50 5.95
C ALA A 43 2.35 3.54 5.60
N THR A 44 3.57 3.94 5.92
CA THR A 44 4.74 3.06 5.81
C THR A 44 5.79 3.39 6.86
N GLU A 45 6.38 2.35 7.46
CA GLU A 45 7.68 2.47 8.07
C GLU A 45 8.69 2.73 6.95
N SER A 46 9.51 3.75 7.11
CA SER A 46 10.17 4.34 5.95
C SER A 46 11.66 4.55 6.17
N PHE A 47 12.42 4.25 5.11
CA PHE A 47 13.85 4.47 5.01
C PHE A 47 14.68 3.58 5.94
N THR A 48 14.13 2.45 6.40
CA THR A 48 14.91 1.44 7.09
C THR A 48 16.16 1.10 6.28
N ALA A 49 17.32 1.13 6.89
CA ALA A 49 18.58 0.86 6.21
C ALA A 49 19.26 -0.37 6.80
N LYS A 50 19.71 -1.28 5.93
CA LYS A 50 20.45 -2.48 6.33
C LYS A 50 21.79 -2.12 6.95
N PRO A 51 22.35 -2.96 7.84
CA PRO A 51 23.66 -2.71 8.46
C PRO A 51 24.80 -2.46 7.49
N THR A 52 24.73 -3.03 6.29
CA THR A 52 25.73 -2.81 5.22
C THR A 52 25.61 -1.44 4.55
N VAL A 53 24.49 -0.75 4.75
CA VAL A 53 24.19 0.58 4.18
C VAL A 53 24.13 1.64 5.28
N ALA A 54 23.58 1.28 6.44
CA ALA A 54 23.35 2.15 7.58
C ALA A 54 24.63 2.37 8.40
N GLN A 55 25.50 3.23 7.92
CA GLN A 55 26.80 3.50 8.56
C GLN A 55 26.95 4.99 8.92
N TRP A 56 25.85 5.66 9.30
CA TRP A 56 25.80 7.10 9.58
C TRP A 56 26.20 7.99 8.40
N SER A 57 26.19 7.41 7.19
CA SER A 57 26.51 8.10 5.92
C SER A 57 25.28 8.45 5.10
N GLU A 58 24.09 8.02 5.53
CA GLU A 58 22.83 8.24 4.85
C GLU A 58 22.43 9.72 4.91
N THR A 59 21.87 10.20 3.81
CA THR A 59 21.48 11.61 3.66
C THR A 59 20.05 11.74 3.14
N PRO A 60 19.38 12.87 3.37
CA PRO A 60 18.06 13.15 2.78
C PRO A 60 18.03 13.03 1.25
N ALA A 61 19.12 13.32 0.55
CA ALA A 61 19.20 13.19 -0.90
C ALA A 61 19.00 11.73 -1.37
N GLN A 62 19.53 10.78 -0.61
CA GLN A 62 19.37 9.34 -0.92
C GLN A 62 17.96 8.83 -0.66
N THR A 63 17.21 9.46 0.23
CA THR A 63 15.85 9.04 0.57
C THR A 63 14.80 9.56 -0.40
N LYS A 64 15.11 10.62 -1.16
CA LYS A 64 14.10 11.32 -1.97
C LYS A 64 13.43 10.42 -2.99
N SER A 65 14.18 9.66 -3.78
CA SER A 65 13.61 8.80 -4.82
C SER A 65 12.72 7.70 -4.25
N SER A 66 13.14 7.06 -3.15
CA SER A 66 12.33 6.05 -2.46
C SER A 66 11.06 6.65 -1.85
N GLY A 67 11.16 7.84 -1.26
CA GLY A 67 10.00 8.57 -0.72
C GLY A 67 9.00 8.97 -1.82
N ASP A 68 9.51 9.50 -2.94
CA ASP A 68 8.67 9.84 -4.09
C ASP A 68 7.99 8.59 -4.69
N GLY A 69 8.69 7.46 -4.73
CA GLY A 69 8.14 6.17 -5.14
C GLY A 69 7.02 5.71 -4.21
N ALA A 70 7.17 5.88 -2.90
CA ALA A 70 6.13 5.58 -1.93
C ALA A 70 4.88 6.44 -2.17
N TRP A 71 5.03 7.77 -2.35
CA TRP A 71 3.93 8.65 -2.71
C TRP A 71 3.24 8.22 -4.01
N ALA A 72 4.01 7.92 -5.04
CA ALA A 72 3.48 7.48 -6.34
C ALA A 72 2.76 6.12 -6.26
N SER A 73 3.06 5.30 -5.25
CA SER A 73 2.37 4.04 -5.00
C SER A 73 1.07 4.17 -4.22
N GLY A 74 0.74 5.37 -3.71
CA GLY A 74 -0.48 5.63 -2.95
C GLY A 74 -0.27 5.77 -1.43
N VAL A 75 0.98 5.65 -0.94
CA VAL A 75 1.30 5.99 0.45
C VAL A 75 1.03 7.48 0.66
N ASN A 76 0.43 7.82 1.79
CA ASN A 76 0.17 9.20 2.16
C ASN A 76 0.59 9.55 3.60
N GLN A 77 1.24 8.61 4.29
CA GLN A 77 1.86 8.86 5.60
C GLN A 77 3.15 8.07 5.75
N ILE A 78 4.22 8.79 6.11
CA ILE A 78 5.55 8.23 6.37
C ILE A 78 5.81 8.24 7.88
N PHE A 79 6.23 7.10 8.42
CA PHE A 79 6.83 6.96 9.73
C PHE A 79 8.32 6.70 9.57
N LEU A 80 9.14 7.58 10.11
CA LEU A 80 10.57 7.50 9.90
C LEU A 80 11.22 6.41 10.76
N HIS A 81 11.90 5.49 10.17
CA HIS A 81 12.78 4.55 10.84
C HIS A 81 14.22 5.12 10.79
N HIS A 82 14.76 5.60 11.92
CA HIS A 82 14.12 5.69 13.23
C HIS A 82 14.66 6.87 14.05
N TRP A 83 13.90 7.26 15.05
CA TRP A 83 14.33 8.22 16.07
C TRP A 83 14.32 7.53 17.42
N VAL A 84 15.52 7.36 18.02
CA VAL A 84 15.67 6.71 19.31
C VAL A 84 15.80 7.74 20.43
N HIS A 85 15.48 7.32 21.66
CA HIS A 85 15.69 8.13 22.84
C HIS A 85 17.18 8.40 23.06
N GLN A 86 17.53 9.67 23.31
CA GLN A 86 18.91 10.13 23.49
C GLN A 86 19.04 10.95 24.78
N PRO A 87 19.06 10.31 25.96
CA PRO A 87 19.15 11.02 27.24
C PRO A 87 20.56 11.50 27.58
N PHE A 88 21.56 11.06 26.83
CA PHE A 88 22.97 11.29 27.14
C PHE A 88 23.48 12.63 26.65
N THR A 89 24.55 13.08 27.29
CA THR A 89 25.34 14.23 26.84
C THR A 89 26.13 13.87 25.59
N ASP A 90 26.69 14.89 24.94
CA ASP A 90 27.49 14.74 23.71
C ASP A 90 28.78 13.90 23.89
N SER A 91 29.24 13.74 25.13
CA SER A 91 30.39 12.87 25.43
C SER A 91 30.11 11.37 25.18
N LEU A 92 28.84 10.98 25.08
CA LEU A 92 28.43 9.60 24.85
C LEU A 92 27.83 9.39 23.44
N LYS A 93 28.26 10.17 22.44
CA LYS A 93 27.85 9.97 21.04
C LYS A 93 28.30 8.62 20.52
N PRO A 94 27.48 7.97 19.67
CA PRO A 94 26.17 8.40 19.17
C PRO A 94 25.02 8.19 20.16
N GLY A 95 25.26 7.73 21.36
CA GLY A 95 24.27 7.41 22.39
C GLY A 95 23.45 6.17 22.05
N MET A 96 22.16 6.18 22.39
CA MET A 96 21.25 5.08 22.02
C MET A 96 21.01 5.04 20.51
N SER A 97 21.00 3.86 19.97
CA SER A 97 20.65 3.58 18.58
C SER A 97 20.06 2.18 18.48
N MET A 98 19.52 1.82 17.34
CA MET A 98 19.10 0.45 17.03
C MET A 98 20.28 -0.36 16.45
N GLY A 99 21.46 -0.20 17.03
CA GLY A 99 22.68 -0.85 16.57
C GLY A 99 23.04 -0.45 15.13
N TRP A 100 23.14 -1.44 14.27
CA TRP A 100 23.60 -1.27 12.89
C TRP A 100 22.48 -0.95 11.90
N TRP A 101 21.24 -0.91 12.38
CA TRP A 101 20.10 -0.54 11.54
C TRP A 101 19.94 0.98 11.52
N GLY A 102 19.71 1.53 10.37
CA GLY A 102 19.43 2.94 10.14
C GLY A 102 18.02 3.10 9.53
N MET A 103 17.67 4.26 9.13
CA MET A 103 18.42 5.51 9.08
C MET A 103 18.30 6.25 10.42
N HIS A 104 19.25 7.14 10.72
CA HIS A 104 19.30 7.84 12.01
C HIS A 104 18.81 9.28 11.85
N PHE A 105 17.68 9.63 12.47
CA PHE A 105 17.04 10.96 12.33
C PHE A 105 17.23 11.87 13.54
N GLY A 106 18.08 11.50 14.48
CA GLY A 106 18.32 12.25 15.71
C GLY A 106 19.37 13.35 15.57
N ARG A 107 19.52 14.17 16.64
CA ARG A 107 20.46 15.31 16.71
C ARG A 107 21.95 14.94 16.52
N ASN A 108 22.28 13.66 16.62
CA ASN A 108 23.67 13.18 16.44
C ASN A 108 24.01 13.02 14.94
N GLN A 109 23.04 13.13 14.06
CA GLN A 109 23.26 13.11 12.61
C GLN A 109 23.79 14.46 12.13
N THR A 110 24.84 14.47 11.29
CA THR A 110 25.48 15.69 10.82
C THR A 110 24.57 16.61 10.03
N TRP A 111 23.58 16.06 9.34
CA TRP A 111 22.59 16.80 8.56
C TRP A 111 21.29 17.11 9.32
N PHE A 112 21.23 16.87 10.63
CA PHE A 112 19.99 17.06 11.42
C PHE A 112 19.41 18.46 11.28
N GLU A 113 20.22 19.50 11.46
CA GLU A 113 19.77 20.88 11.32
C GLU A 113 19.42 21.25 9.85
N PRO A 114 20.29 21.06 8.84
CA PRO A 114 19.93 21.36 7.47
C PRO A 114 18.84 20.43 6.91
N GLY A 115 18.66 19.25 7.46
CA GLY A 115 17.62 18.28 7.07
C GLY A 115 16.19 18.71 7.39
N LYS A 116 15.98 19.77 8.17
CA LYS A 116 14.62 20.29 8.49
C LYS A 116 13.81 20.64 7.24
N SER A 117 14.46 21.11 6.18
CA SER A 117 13.80 21.41 4.91
C SER A 117 13.23 20.16 4.24
N TRP A 118 13.92 19.03 4.33
CA TRP A 118 13.45 17.75 3.84
C TRP A 118 12.28 17.21 4.70
N ILE A 119 12.38 17.29 6.01
CA ILE A 119 11.25 16.95 6.90
C ILE A 119 10.01 17.79 6.57
N ALA A 120 10.19 19.08 6.35
CA ALA A 120 9.11 19.97 5.92
C ALA A 120 8.53 19.60 4.54
N TYR A 121 9.36 19.13 3.63
CA TYR A 121 8.90 18.57 2.34
C TYR A 121 8.01 17.34 2.56
N LEU A 122 8.44 16.37 3.35
CA LEU A 122 7.64 15.18 3.68
C LEU A 122 6.30 15.58 4.32
N ALA A 123 6.32 16.47 5.31
CA ALA A 123 5.12 16.93 6.01
C ALA A 123 4.11 17.60 5.07
N ARG A 124 4.58 18.48 4.16
CA ARG A 124 3.71 19.15 3.18
C ARG A 124 3.15 18.18 2.15
N SER A 125 3.97 17.23 1.68
CA SER A 125 3.50 16.20 0.73
C SER A 125 2.39 15.35 1.35
N GLN A 126 2.57 14.88 2.57
CA GLN A 126 1.55 14.12 3.29
C GLN A 126 0.26 14.94 3.46
N ALA A 127 0.38 16.19 3.89
CA ALA A 127 -0.79 17.07 4.10
C ALA A 127 -1.61 17.29 2.81
N LEU A 128 -0.97 17.29 1.64
CA LEU A 128 -1.65 17.37 0.35
C LEU A 128 -2.25 16.03 -0.08
N LEU A 129 -1.49 14.93 0.03
CA LEU A 129 -1.94 13.60 -0.38
C LEU A 129 -3.11 13.07 0.46
N GLN A 130 -3.25 13.51 1.71
CA GLN A 130 -4.35 13.12 2.59
C GLN A 130 -5.64 13.93 2.35
N ARG A 131 -5.65 14.93 1.50
CA ARG A 131 -6.82 15.80 1.27
C ARG A 131 -7.78 15.28 0.22
N GLY A 132 -7.29 14.53 -0.74
CA GLY A 132 -8.08 14.00 -1.85
C GLY A 132 -8.58 12.58 -1.59
N GLU A 133 -9.35 12.10 -2.54
CA GLU A 133 -9.70 10.68 -2.66
C GLU A 133 -8.95 10.12 -3.86
N PRO A 134 -8.30 8.96 -3.75
CA PRO A 134 -7.66 8.33 -4.90
C PRO A 134 -8.70 7.97 -5.95
N VAL A 135 -8.33 8.08 -7.22
CA VAL A 135 -9.21 7.76 -8.35
C VAL A 135 -8.70 6.50 -9.02
N SER A 136 -9.56 5.50 -9.11
CA SER A 136 -9.32 4.26 -9.83
C SER A 136 -10.51 3.95 -10.74
N ASP A 137 -10.24 3.68 -12.02
CA ASP A 137 -11.31 3.39 -12.99
C ASP A 137 -11.84 1.97 -12.87
N TYR A 138 -11.05 1.06 -12.34
CA TYR A 138 -11.41 -0.34 -12.25
C TYR A 138 -10.98 -0.99 -10.94
N LEU A 139 -11.72 -2.05 -10.60
CA LEU A 139 -11.45 -2.92 -9.47
C LEU A 139 -10.80 -4.21 -9.98
N ALA A 140 -9.74 -4.69 -9.35
CA ALA A 140 -9.12 -5.98 -9.65
C ALA A 140 -9.51 -7.02 -8.59
N LEU A 141 -10.04 -8.15 -9.03
CA LEU A 141 -10.30 -9.28 -8.15
C LEU A 141 -9.01 -10.05 -7.88
N ASP A 142 -8.58 -10.08 -6.62
CA ASP A 142 -7.47 -10.94 -6.18
C ASP A 142 -8.02 -12.32 -5.76
N GLN A 143 -7.35 -13.37 -6.22
CA GLN A 143 -7.65 -14.76 -5.83
C GLN A 143 -6.55 -15.33 -4.93
N GLY A 144 -5.94 -14.51 -4.09
CA GLY A 144 -4.90 -14.94 -3.14
C GLY A 144 -3.50 -15.03 -3.74
N THR A 145 -3.29 -14.47 -4.93
CA THR A 145 -1.97 -14.44 -5.58
C THR A 145 -1.12 -13.24 -5.14
N GLY A 146 -1.74 -12.25 -4.52
CA GLY A 146 -1.08 -11.01 -4.13
C GLY A 146 -0.59 -10.14 -5.30
N LEU A 147 -0.96 -10.51 -6.53
CA LEU A 147 -0.52 -9.86 -7.76
C LEU A 147 -1.66 -9.06 -8.42
N GLY A 148 -1.94 -7.90 -7.89
CA GLY A 148 -2.83 -6.94 -8.54
C GLY A 148 -2.10 -6.11 -9.60
N PRO A 149 -2.80 -5.61 -10.64
CA PRO A 149 -2.21 -4.72 -11.63
C PRO A 149 -1.86 -3.35 -11.04
N ASN A 150 -0.80 -2.77 -11.59
CA ASN A 150 -0.16 -1.52 -11.12
C ASN A 150 -1.02 -0.26 -11.28
N ARG A 151 -2.11 -0.05 -10.64
CA ARG A 151 -2.97 1.16 -10.59
C ARG A 151 -4.46 0.85 -10.50
N ALA A 152 -4.81 -0.35 -10.04
CA ALA A 152 -6.18 -0.69 -9.74
C ALA A 152 -6.39 -0.73 -8.23
N ASP A 153 -7.57 -0.39 -7.80
CA ASP A 153 -8.03 -0.85 -6.50
C ASP A 153 -8.18 -2.38 -6.56
N THR A 154 -7.93 -3.03 -5.46
CA THR A 154 -7.92 -4.49 -5.38
C THR A 154 -8.93 -4.97 -4.35
N ILE A 155 -9.60 -6.08 -4.62
CA ILE A 155 -10.52 -6.68 -3.66
C ILE A 155 -10.21 -8.17 -3.50
N ALA A 156 -10.07 -8.61 -2.25
CA ALA A 156 -9.93 -10.03 -1.94
C ALA A 156 -11.20 -10.81 -2.32
N ALA A 157 -11.05 -12.07 -2.70
CA ALA A 157 -12.18 -12.88 -3.16
C ALA A 157 -13.32 -12.96 -2.13
N ARG A 158 -13.01 -13.04 -0.84
CA ARG A 158 -13.98 -13.05 0.25
C ARG A 158 -14.78 -11.76 0.33
N ASP A 159 -14.12 -10.62 0.28
CA ASP A 159 -14.75 -9.31 0.35
C ASP A 159 -15.55 -9.01 -0.93
N PHE A 160 -15.03 -9.43 -2.10
CA PHE A 160 -15.79 -9.40 -3.35
C PHE A 160 -17.13 -10.12 -3.25
N MET A 161 -17.13 -11.33 -2.71
CA MET A 161 -18.35 -12.13 -2.55
C MET A 161 -19.37 -11.44 -1.63
N ARG A 162 -18.91 -10.77 -0.59
CA ARG A 162 -19.76 -10.08 0.39
C ARG A 162 -20.26 -8.72 -0.12
N ASP A 163 -19.37 -7.91 -0.68
CA ASP A 163 -19.53 -6.47 -0.78
C ASP A 163 -19.82 -5.95 -2.19
N ALA A 164 -19.34 -6.64 -3.25
CA ALA A 164 -19.52 -6.15 -4.59
C ALA A 164 -20.98 -6.18 -5.04
N SER A 165 -21.47 -5.04 -5.50
CA SER A 165 -22.81 -4.86 -6.06
C SER A 165 -22.76 -3.98 -7.30
N VAL A 166 -23.91 -3.80 -7.98
CA VAL A 166 -24.02 -2.96 -9.18
C VAL A 166 -25.02 -1.84 -8.94
N LYS A 167 -24.63 -0.63 -9.32
CA LYS A 167 -25.50 0.53 -9.38
C LYS A 167 -25.17 1.35 -10.63
N ASP A 168 -26.17 1.68 -11.42
CA ASP A 168 -26.04 2.46 -12.66
C ASP A 168 -24.95 1.93 -13.62
N GLY A 169 -24.88 0.59 -13.77
CA GLY A 169 -23.90 -0.08 -14.63
C GLY A 169 -22.47 -0.12 -14.08
N ARG A 170 -22.24 0.38 -12.89
CA ARG A 170 -20.91 0.41 -12.23
C ARG A 170 -20.87 -0.55 -11.06
N ILE A 171 -19.69 -1.10 -10.80
CA ILE A 171 -19.44 -1.87 -9.59
C ILE A 171 -19.27 -0.90 -8.42
N VAL A 172 -20.01 -1.13 -7.34
CA VAL A 172 -19.96 -0.30 -6.14
C VAL A 172 -19.66 -1.14 -4.90
N LEU A 173 -18.92 -0.54 -3.97
CA LEU A 173 -18.55 -1.13 -2.68
C LEU A 173 -19.19 -0.33 -1.52
N PRO A 174 -19.30 -0.90 -0.32
CA PRO A 174 -19.84 -0.22 0.86
C PRO A 174 -19.07 1.05 1.25
N SER A 175 -17.80 1.14 0.90
CA SER A 175 -16.96 2.33 1.07
C SER A 175 -17.44 3.56 0.27
N GLY A 176 -18.38 3.36 -0.67
CA GLY A 176 -18.80 4.37 -1.64
C GLY A 176 -17.96 4.41 -2.91
N ARG A 177 -16.90 3.60 -2.99
CA ARG A 177 -16.09 3.46 -4.21
C ARG A 177 -16.90 2.87 -5.35
N SER A 178 -16.62 3.36 -6.56
CA SER A 178 -17.38 3.00 -7.76
C SER A 178 -16.45 2.86 -8.97
N TYR A 179 -16.57 1.74 -9.69
CA TYR A 179 -15.64 1.34 -10.74
C TYR A 179 -16.37 1.09 -12.06
N ALA A 180 -15.75 1.46 -13.16
CA ALA A 180 -16.30 1.27 -14.50
C ALA A 180 -16.36 -0.20 -14.90
N PHE A 181 -15.40 -1.02 -14.43
CA PHE A 181 -15.37 -2.47 -14.68
C PHE A 181 -14.62 -3.22 -13.60
N LEU A 182 -14.81 -4.54 -13.56
CA LEU A 182 -14.03 -5.50 -12.77
C LEU A 182 -13.04 -6.22 -13.67
N LEU A 183 -11.77 -6.23 -13.28
CA LEU A 183 -10.75 -7.06 -13.89
C LEU A 183 -10.65 -8.39 -13.10
N VAL A 184 -10.86 -9.51 -13.79
CA VAL A 184 -10.67 -10.84 -13.21
C VAL A 184 -9.26 -11.36 -13.49
N PRO A 185 -8.70 -12.23 -12.62
CA PRO A 185 -7.37 -12.80 -12.81
C PRO A 185 -7.24 -13.55 -14.13
N ASN A 186 -6.04 -13.50 -14.70
CA ASN A 186 -5.69 -14.27 -15.89
C ASN A 186 -5.40 -15.73 -15.52
N THR A 187 -6.44 -16.49 -15.22
CA THR A 187 -6.37 -17.91 -14.87
C THR A 187 -7.55 -18.67 -15.45
N PRO A 188 -7.35 -19.90 -15.96
CA PRO A 188 -8.45 -20.73 -16.42
C PRO A 188 -9.29 -21.32 -15.28
N MET A 189 -8.89 -21.11 -14.04
CA MET A 189 -9.55 -21.70 -12.87
C MET A 189 -10.30 -20.67 -12.06
N MET A 190 -11.56 -20.97 -11.69
CA MET A 190 -12.37 -20.14 -10.80
C MET A 190 -13.33 -21.00 -9.99
N LEU A 191 -13.53 -20.63 -8.72
CA LEU A 191 -14.53 -21.28 -7.89
C LEU A 191 -15.95 -21.05 -8.46
N PRO A 192 -16.82 -22.06 -8.45
CA PRO A 192 -18.19 -21.94 -8.98
C PRO A 192 -19.01 -20.83 -8.32
N ALA A 193 -18.79 -20.57 -7.03
CA ALA A 193 -19.45 -19.47 -6.32
C ALA A 193 -19.04 -18.11 -6.87
N THR A 194 -17.74 -17.89 -7.11
CA THR A 194 -17.20 -16.66 -7.71
C THR A 194 -17.73 -16.47 -9.13
N ALA A 195 -17.76 -17.54 -9.94
CA ALA A 195 -18.30 -17.48 -11.30
C ALA A 195 -19.80 -17.12 -11.32
N ARG A 196 -20.60 -17.66 -10.40
CA ARG A 196 -22.02 -17.26 -10.24
C ARG A 196 -22.15 -15.79 -9.87
N LYS A 197 -21.40 -15.32 -8.87
CA LYS A 197 -21.41 -13.90 -8.49
C LYS A 197 -21.08 -12.98 -9.66
N LEU A 198 -20.08 -13.34 -10.47
CA LEU A 198 -19.73 -12.57 -11.69
C LEU A 198 -20.89 -12.55 -12.69
N ALA A 199 -21.57 -13.70 -12.92
CA ALA A 199 -22.73 -13.76 -13.80
C ALA A 199 -23.87 -12.87 -13.31
N ASP A 200 -24.15 -12.87 -11.99
CA ASP A 200 -25.16 -12.03 -11.37
C ASP A 200 -24.85 -10.53 -11.55
N LEU A 201 -23.58 -10.14 -11.37
CA LEU A 201 -23.15 -8.76 -11.56
C LEU A 201 -23.28 -8.33 -13.04
N VAL A 202 -22.93 -9.19 -14.00
CA VAL A 202 -23.13 -8.93 -15.45
C VAL A 202 -24.63 -8.80 -15.77
N ALA A 203 -25.46 -9.68 -15.24
CA ALA A 203 -26.91 -9.58 -15.42
C ALA A 203 -27.49 -8.28 -14.85
N ALA A 204 -26.86 -7.73 -13.80
CA ALA A 204 -27.20 -6.42 -13.24
C ALA A 204 -26.57 -5.23 -13.98
N GLY A 205 -25.83 -5.47 -15.07
CA GLY A 205 -25.25 -4.43 -15.93
C GLY A 205 -23.77 -4.11 -15.71
N ALA A 206 -23.05 -4.88 -14.90
CA ALA A 206 -21.60 -4.67 -14.72
C ALA A 206 -20.80 -5.08 -15.95
N VAL A 207 -19.69 -4.38 -16.18
CA VAL A 207 -18.66 -4.78 -17.15
C VAL A 207 -17.57 -5.57 -16.44
N ILE A 208 -17.24 -6.75 -16.99
CA ILE A 208 -16.15 -7.61 -16.50
C ILE A 208 -15.15 -7.81 -17.62
N ALA A 209 -13.87 -7.62 -17.31
CA ALA A 209 -12.74 -7.82 -18.21
C ALA A 209 -11.84 -8.93 -17.71
N GLY A 210 -11.17 -9.64 -18.61
CA GLY A 210 -10.18 -10.67 -18.28
C GLY A 210 -10.46 -12.00 -18.97
N GLN A 211 -9.72 -13.03 -18.56
CA GLN A 211 -9.84 -14.36 -19.15
C GLN A 211 -11.08 -15.08 -18.61
N ARG A 212 -11.80 -15.73 -19.52
CA ARG A 212 -12.91 -16.62 -19.13
C ARG A 212 -12.37 -17.85 -18.39
N ALA A 213 -12.98 -18.16 -17.24
CA ALA A 213 -12.71 -19.38 -16.52
C ALA A 213 -13.23 -20.61 -17.30
N GLU A 214 -12.45 -21.68 -17.31
CA GLU A 214 -12.75 -22.93 -18.03
C GLU A 214 -13.08 -24.09 -17.09
N ARG A 215 -12.56 -24.04 -15.86
CA ARG A 215 -12.71 -25.14 -14.88
C ARG A 215 -12.68 -24.65 -13.44
N SER A 216 -13.22 -25.50 -12.55
CA SER A 216 -13.12 -25.31 -11.11
C SER A 216 -11.76 -25.84 -10.58
N PRO A 217 -11.11 -25.16 -9.63
CA PRO A 217 -9.98 -25.71 -8.90
C PRO A 217 -10.38 -26.80 -7.88
N SER A 218 -11.68 -26.93 -7.57
CA SER A 218 -12.19 -27.94 -6.64
C SER A 218 -12.54 -29.24 -7.36
N MET A 219 -12.40 -30.36 -6.67
CA MET A 219 -12.80 -31.69 -7.18
C MET A 219 -14.32 -31.95 -7.11
N GLN A 220 -15.12 -30.92 -6.98
CA GLN A 220 -16.58 -31.01 -7.00
C GLN A 220 -17.14 -30.68 -8.38
#